data_0a74fa796eb6125c667b742df3c39820
#
_entry.id   0a74fa796eb6125c667b742df3c39820
#
_cell.length_a   1.000
_cell.length_b   1.000
_cell.length_c   1.000
_cell.angle_alpha   90.00
_cell.angle_beta   90.00
_cell.angle_gamma   90.00
#
_symmetry.space_group_name_H-M   'P 1'
#
loop_
_entity.id
_entity.type
_entity.pdbx_description
1 polymer ?
#
loop_
_entity_poly.entity_id
_entity_poly.type
_entity_poly.pdbx_seq_one_letter_code
_entity_poly.pdbx_strand_id
1 'polypeptide(L)'
;MSRGPEIEIFPALKELGIGVTAYGVFSRGLLTGSVPVSQGDLRAHLPRFTGENLARNQRLVEILKGLSAEKGVRPAQLAIAWVLAKGKSIVPVIGARTRTQLAEALGALQVQLSPAELARIEEAIPASTVAGTRYDERQMRMLDSERA
;
A
#
# COMPACT_ATOMS: atom_id res chain seq x y z
N MET A 1 -2.98 1.65 0.63
CA MET A 1 -3.66 2.24 1.80
C MET A 1 -3.82 3.76 1.65
N SER A 2 -2.78 4.60 1.60
CA SER A 2 -2.94 6.04 1.31
C SER A 2 -3.15 6.25 -0.19
N ARG A 3 -4.25 6.89 -0.59
CA ARG A 3 -4.66 7.07 -1.99
C ARG A 3 -4.88 8.53 -2.40
N GLY A 4 -4.59 9.49 -1.50
CA GLY A 4 -4.74 10.92 -1.78
C GLY A 4 -4.15 11.40 -3.11
N PRO A 5 -2.91 11.00 -3.48
CA PRO A 5 -2.31 11.42 -4.75
C PRO A 5 -3.06 10.99 -6.02
N GLU A 6 -3.97 10.00 -5.94
CA GLU A 6 -4.73 9.53 -7.11
C GLU A 6 -5.76 10.55 -7.62
N ILE A 7 -6.19 11.50 -6.75
CA ILE A 7 -7.27 12.44 -7.06
C ILE A 7 -6.77 13.58 -7.97
N GLU A 8 -5.67 14.21 -7.62
CA GLU A 8 -5.16 15.40 -8.30
C GLU A 8 -3.74 15.23 -8.83
N ILE A 9 -2.84 14.65 -8.02
CA ILE A 9 -1.40 14.59 -8.33
C ILE A 9 -1.15 13.66 -9.51
N PHE A 10 -1.69 12.46 -9.54
CA PHE A 10 -1.43 11.52 -10.63
C PHE A 10 -2.01 11.99 -11.96
N PRO A 11 -3.23 12.56 -12.05
CA PRO A 11 -3.71 13.17 -13.28
C PRO A 11 -2.80 14.27 -13.82
N ALA A 12 -2.37 15.21 -12.97
CA ALA A 12 -1.47 16.30 -13.37
C ALA A 12 -0.10 15.78 -13.84
N LEU A 13 0.50 14.82 -13.14
CA LEU A 13 1.77 14.22 -13.55
C LEU A 13 1.66 13.47 -14.88
N LYS A 14 0.52 12.80 -15.11
CA LYS A 14 0.24 12.13 -16.38
C LYS A 14 0.14 13.11 -17.54
N GLU A 15 -0.54 14.24 -17.34
CA GLU A 15 -0.66 15.31 -18.33
C GLU A 15 0.71 15.89 -18.68
N LEU A 16 1.58 16.08 -17.69
CA LEU A 16 2.93 16.61 -17.84
C LEU A 16 3.95 15.57 -18.35
N GLY A 17 3.56 14.31 -18.52
CA GLY A 17 4.48 13.24 -18.91
C GLY A 17 5.50 12.88 -17.84
N ILE A 18 5.23 13.18 -16.56
CA ILE A 18 6.14 12.93 -15.42
C ILE A 18 5.86 11.57 -14.81
N GLY A 19 6.92 10.78 -14.61
CA GLY A 19 6.84 9.48 -13.92
C GLY A 19 6.77 9.62 -12.40
N VAL A 20 6.24 8.58 -11.75
CA VAL A 20 6.06 8.51 -10.30
C VAL A 20 6.87 7.36 -9.71
N THR A 21 7.69 7.62 -8.72
CA THR A 21 8.26 6.60 -7.85
C THR A 21 7.37 6.45 -6.60
N ALA A 22 6.57 5.37 -6.56
CA ALA A 22 5.61 5.12 -5.49
C ALA A 22 6.27 4.37 -4.33
N TYR A 23 6.53 5.06 -3.23
CA TYR A 23 7.07 4.45 -2.00
C TYR A 23 5.98 3.99 -1.04
N GLY A 24 6.36 3.17 -0.07
CA GLY A 24 5.45 2.72 0.99
C GLY A 24 4.36 1.75 0.52
N VAL A 25 4.58 1.04 -0.59
CA VAL A 25 3.64 0.08 -1.20
C VAL A 25 3.08 -0.92 -0.17
N PHE A 26 3.92 -1.39 0.75
CA PHE A 26 3.52 -2.34 1.80
C PHE A 26 2.99 -1.68 3.08
N SER A 27 2.80 -0.36 3.10
CA SER A 27 2.41 0.37 4.31
C SER A 27 3.29 0.00 5.52
N ARG A 28 4.62 0.09 5.35
CA ARG A 28 5.64 -0.30 6.36
C ARG A 28 5.54 -1.77 6.79
N GLY A 29 5.14 -2.65 5.91
CA GLY A 29 5.00 -4.08 6.15
C GLY A 29 3.59 -4.51 6.62
N LEU A 30 2.70 -3.58 6.91
CA LEU A 30 1.34 -3.91 7.36
C LEU A 30 0.60 -4.80 6.37
N LEU A 31 0.65 -4.49 5.07
CA LEU A 31 0.00 -5.28 4.01
C LEU A 31 0.61 -6.68 3.80
N THR A 32 1.80 -6.92 4.33
CA THR A 32 2.43 -8.25 4.35
C THR A 32 2.23 -8.98 5.67
N GLY A 33 1.40 -8.43 6.59
CA GLY A 33 1.12 -9.00 7.90
C GLY A 33 2.19 -8.72 8.96
N SER A 34 3.19 -7.88 8.67
CA SER A 34 4.20 -7.49 9.65
C SER A 34 3.67 -6.41 10.58
N VAL A 35 3.70 -6.69 11.87
CA VAL A 35 3.31 -5.75 12.94
C VAL A 35 4.51 -5.44 13.84
N PRO A 36 4.49 -4.33 14.61
CA PRO A 36 5.52 -4.06 15.62
C PRO A 36 5.62 -5.20 16.63
N VAL A 37 6.86 -5.59 16.95
CA VAL A 37 7.12 -6.68 17.91
C VAL A 37 7.70 -6.18 19.24
N SER A 38 8.04 -4.89 19.31
CA SER A 38 8.59 -4.26 20.53
C SER A 38 8.33 -2.75 20.53
N GLN A 39 8.50 -2.12 21.69
CA GLN A 39 8.43 -0.65 21.83
C GLN A 39 9.57 0.09 21.08
N GLY A 40 10.68 -0.59 20.82
CA GLY A 40 11.78 -0.04 20.00
C GLY A 40 11.51 -0.05 18.50
N ASP A 41 10.44 -0.70 18.05
CA ASP A 41 10.01 -0.63 16.66
C ASP A 41 9.30 0.70 16.43
N LEU A 42 9.88 1.57 15.60
CA LEU A 42 9.33 2.89 15.27
C LEU A 42 7.85 2.84 14.84
N ARG A 43 7.41 1.73 14.26
CA ARG A 43 6.03 1.56 13.84
C ARG A 43 5.05 1.49 15.01
N ALA A 44 5.52 1.07 16.21
CA ALA A 44 4.70 1.01 17.43
C ALA A 44 4.13 2.38 17.84
N HIS A 45 4.75 3.46 17.36
CA HIS A 45 4.33 4.84 17.62
C HIS A 45 3.51 5.47 16.49
N LEU A 46 3.29 4.75 15.39
CA LEU A 46 2.55 5.28 14.25
C LEU A 46 1.05 4.99 14.39
N PRO A 47 0.17 5.94 14.08
CA PRO A 47 -1.28 5.81 14.28
C PRO A 47 -1.92 4.57 13.66
N ARG A 48 -1.42 4.09 12.51
CA ARG A 48 -1.92 2.86 11.86
C ARG A 48 -1.61 1.57 12.60
N PHE A 49 -0.65 1.60 13.51
CA PHE A 49 -0.13 0.42 14.22
C PHE A 49 -0.51 0.41 15.70
N THR A 50 -1.34 1.32 16.16
CA THR A 50 -1.70 1.47 17.58
C THR A 50 -3.17 1.21 17.83
N GLY A 51 -3.47 0.60 18.99
CA GLY A 51 -4.83 0.44 19.50
C GLY A 51 -5.83 -0.15 18.51
N GLU A 52 -7.03 0.42 18.46
CA GLU A 52 -8.11 -0.01 17.57
C GLU A 52 -7.77 0.17 16.08
N ASN A 53 -6.93 1.15 15.73
CA ASN A 53 -6.52 1.36 14.34
C ASN A 53 -5.77 0.14 13.80
N LEU A 54 -4.87 -0.45 14.59
CA LEU A 54 -4.18 -1.66 14.18
C LEU A 54 -5.17 -2.81 13.94
N ALA A 55 -6.11 -3.02 14.87
CA ALA A 55 -7.11 -4.09 14.74
C ALA A 55 -7.99 -3.91 13.49
N ARG A 56 -8.41 -2.67 13.19
CA ARG A 56 -9.16 -2.35 11.96
C ARG A 56 -8.34 -2.62 10.70
N ASN A 57 -7.09 -2.16 10.69
CA ASN A 57 -6.20 -2.34 9.54
C ASN A 57 -5.84 -3.81 9.32
N GLN A 58 -5.70 -4.61 10.37
CA GLN A 58 -5.49 -6.06 10.26
C GLN A 58 -6.65 -6.76 9.56
N ARG A 59 -7.90 -6.33 9.76
CA ARG A 59 -9.04 -6.87 9.01
C ARG A 59 -8.90 -6.63 7.51
N LEU A 60 -8.40 -5.45 7.11
CA LEU A 60 -8.13 -5.16 5.70
C LEU A 60 -6.99 -6.04 5.14
N VAL A 61 -6.00 -6.36 5.97
CA VAL A 61 -4.93 -7.30 5.59
C VAL A 61 -5.48 -8.71 5.37
N GLU A 62 -6.42 -9.18 6.20
CA GLU A 62 -7.05 -10.48 5.99
C GLU A 62 -7.88 -10.52 4.68
N ILE A 63 -8.58 -9.43 4.35
CA ILE A 63 -9.26 -9.30 3.05
C ILE A 63 -8.24 -9.39 1.90
N LEU A 64 -7.12 -8.67 1.99
CA LEU A 64 -6.07 -8.72 0.97
C LEU A 64 -5.49 -10.14 0.83
N LYS A 65 -5.29 -10.85 1.94
CA LYS A 65 -4.84 -12.26 1.94
C LYS A 65 -5.83 -13.17 1.20
N GLY A 66 -7.13 -13.01 1.47
CA GLY A 66 -8.17 -13.74 0.76
C GLY A 66 -8.12 -13.51 -0.74
N LEU A 67 -8.11 -12.25 -1.17
CA LEU A 67 -8.03 -11.88 -2.59
C LEU A 67 -6.74 -12.39 -3.26
N SER A 68 -5.61 -12.33 -2.54
CA SER A 68 -4.35 -12.83 -3.07
C SER A 68 -4.32 -14.36 -3.20
N ALA A 69 -4.94 -15.08 -2.25
CA ALA A 69 -5.07 -16.53 -2.31
C ALA A 69 -5.94 -16.97 -3.50
N GLU A 70 -7.07 -16.30 -3.74
CA GLU A 70 -7.93 -16.56 -4.90
C GLU A 70 -7.17 -16.34 -6.23
N LYS A 71 -6.29 -15.33 -6.28
CA LYS A 71 -5.44 -15.05 -7.45
C LYS A 71 -4.24 -16.02 -7.57
N GLY A 72 -3.95 -16.82 -6.54
CA GLY A 72 -2.79 -17.71 -6.49
C GLY A 72 -1.46 -16.98 -6.30
N VAL A 73 -1.47 -15.81 -5.65
CA VAL A 73 -0.28 -14.98 -5.43
C VAL A 73 -0.12 -14.62 -3.95
N ARG A 74 1.02 -14.06 -3.58
CA ARG A 74 1.21 -13.55 -2.22
C ARG A 74 0.64 -12.14 -2.07
N PRO A 75 0.23 -11.71 -0.84
CA PRO A 75 -0.29 -10.36 -0.59
C PRO A 75 0.66 -9.25 -1.04
N ALA A 76 1.98 -9.44 -0.87
CA ALA A 76 2.99 -8.50 -1.36
C ALA A 76 2.95 -8.35 -2.89
N GLN A 77 2.82 -9.46 -3.61
CA GLN A 77 2.71 -9.44 -5.08
C GLN A 77 1.44 -8.75 -5.55
N LEU A 78 0.30 -9.03 -4.90
CA LEU A 78 -0.96 -8.37 -5.22
C LEU A 78 -0.89 -6.86 -4.98
N ALA A 79 -0.27 -6.42 -3.87
CA ALA A 79 -0.09 -5.00 -3.57
C ALA A 79 0.81 -4.28 -4.60
N ILE A 80 1.90 -4.92 -5.05
CA ILE A 80 2.77 -4.38 -6.10
C ILE A 80 2.03 -4.32 -7.43
N ALA A 81 1.36 -5.40 -7.83
CA ALA A 81 0.60 -5.48 -9.07
C ALA A 81 -0.51 -4.43 -9.13
N TRP A 82 -1.19 -4.19 -8.01
CA TRP A 82 -2.18 -3.12 -7.90
C TRP A 82 -1.58 -1.74 -8.16
N VAL A 83 -0.38 -1.44 -7.62
CA VAL A 83 0.31 -0.16 -7.88
C VAL A 83 0.71 -0.04 -9.36
N LEU A 84 1.26 -1.10 -9.94
CA LEU A 84 1.65 -1.14 -11.37
C LEU A 84 0.44 -0.93 -12.29
N ALA A 85 -0.71 -1.46 -11.92
CA ALA A 85 -1.94 -1.33 -12.70
C ALA A 85 -2.53 0.10 -12.71
N LYS A 86 -2.06 1.00 -11.82
CA LYS A 86 -2.50 2.40 -11.79
C LYS A 86 -1.95 3.26 -12.91
N GLY A 87 -0.88 2.84 -13.56
CA GLY A 87 -0.33 3.57 -14.71
C GLY A 87 1.06 3.12 -15.12
N LYS A 88 1.35 3.19 -16.42
CA LYS A 88 2.65 2.78 -16.97
C LYS A 88 3.83 3.64 -16.51
N SER A 89 3.56 4.85 -16.06
CA SER A 89 4.55 5.80 -15.54
C SER A 89 4.77 5.67 -14.01
N ILE A 90 4.15 4.68 -13.34
CA ILE A 90 4.28 4.50 -11.91
C ILE A 90 5.23 3.34 -11.63
N VAL A 91 6.32 3.62 -10.89
CA VAL A 91 7.34 2.64 -10.51
C VAL A 91 7.28 2.42 -8.99
N PRO A 92 6.85 1.24 -8.51
CA PRO A 92 6.84 0.93 -7.08
C PRO A 92 8.26 0.80 -6.53
N VAL A 93 8.54 1.50 -5.43
CA VAL A 93 9.81 1.39 -4.69
C VAL A 93 9.63 0.41 -3.54
N ILE A 94 10.33 -0.72 -3.62
CA ILE A 94 10.19 -1.86 -2.72
C ILE A 94 11.45 -2.08 -1.90
N GLY A 95 11.33 -2.17 -0.58
CA GLY A 95 12.38 -2.63 0.29
C GLY A 95 12.42 -4.17 0.33
N ALA A 96 13.58 -4.75 0.04
CA ALA A 96 13.85 -6.17 0.19
C ALA A 96 15.18 -6.38 0.93
N ARG A 97 15.16 -7.09 2.07
CA ARG A 97 16.35 -7.37 2.88
C ARG A 97 16.99 -8.71 2.56
N THR A 98 16.26 -9.59 1.90
CA THR A 98 16.73 -10.93 1.52
C THR A 98 16.48 -11.20 0.03
N ARG A 99 17.25 -12.13 -0.53
CA ARG A 99 17.05 -12.58 -1.92
C ARG A 99 15.64 -13.15 -2.14
N THR A 100 15.10 -13.85 -1.15
CA THR A 100 13.73 -14.40 -1.19
C THR A 100 12.70 -13.29 -1.29
N GLN A 101 12.81 -12.23 -0.47
CA GLN A 101 11.92 -11.07 -0.55
C GLN A 101 12.01 -10.35 -1.90
N LEU A 102 13.22 -10.23 -2.46
CA LEU A 102 13.42 -9.64 -3.77
C LEU A 102 12.77 -10.50 -4.86
N ALA A 103 13.00 -11.81 -4.84
CA ALA A 103 12.40 -12.73 -5.81
C ALA A 103 10.87 -12.71 -5.73
N GLU A 104 10.30 -12.69 -4.52
CA GLU A 104 8.85 -12.54 -4.31
C GLU A 104 8.33 -11.22 -4.90
N ALA A 105 9.01 -10.10 -4.64
CA ALA A 105 8.62 -8.81 -5.20
C ALA A 105 8.68 -8.77 -6.73
N LEU A 106 9.75 -9.32 -7.32
CA LEU A 106 9.90 -9.42 -8.79
C LEU A 106 8.83 -10.31 -9.42
N GLY A 107 8.37 -11.35 -8.73
CA GLY A 107 7.25 -12.18 -9.17
C GLY A 107 5.96 -11.40 -9.41
N ALA A 108 5.79 -10.24 -8.78
CA ALA A 108 4.65 -9.36 -9.03
C ALA A 108 4.55 -8.85 -10.47
N LEU A 109 5.67 -8.79 -11.19
CA LEU A 109 5.71 -8.37 -12.60
C LEU A 109 4.96 -9.34 -13.53
N GLN A 110 4.73 -10.58 -13.08
CA GLN A 110 3.96 -11.58 -13.82
C GLN A 110 2.46 -11.53 -13.46
N VAL A 111 2.08 -10.74 -12.46
CA VAL A 111 0.69 -10.65 -11.99
C VAL A 111 -0.03 -9.56 -12.78
N GLN A 112 -0.92 -10.00 -13.67
CA GLN A 112 -1.80 -9.08 -14.38
C GLN A 112 -3.16 -9.00 -13.69
N LEU A 113 -3.65 -7.78 -13.50
CA LEU A 113 -4.97 -7.53 -12.93
C LEU A 113 -5.90 -6.98 -14.02
N SER A 114 -7.01 -7.66 -14.22
CA SER A 114 -8.09 -7.17 -15.06
C SER A 114 -8.78 -5.95 -14.41
N PRO A 115 -9.50 -5.11 -15.19
CA PRO A 115 -10.29 -4.01 -14.62
C PRO A 115 -11.29 -4.46 -13.56
N ALA A 116 -11.91 -5.64 -13.72
CA ALA A 116 -12.82 -6.20 -12.74
C ALA A 116 -12.13 -6.59 -11.43
N GLU A 117 -10.93 -7.19 -11.50
CA GLU A 117 -10.14 -7.51 -10.31
C GLU A 117 -9.67 -6.26 -9.58
N LEU A 118 -9.25 -5.22 -10.31
CA LEU A 118 -8.89 -3.92 -9.72
C LEU A 118 -10.07 -3.30 -8.99
N ALA A 119 -11.24 -3.24 -9.63
CA ALA A 119 -12.46 -2.73 -9.00
C ALA A 119 -12.83 -3.51 -7.74
N ARG A 120 -12.76 -4.85 -7.79
CA ARG A 120 -13.02 -5.71 -6.64
C ARG A 120 -12.08 -5.47 -5.47
N ILE A 121 -10.77 -5.29 -5.75
CA ILE A 121 -9.78 -4.96 -4.71
C ILE A 121 -10.11 -3.61 -4.07
N GLU A 122 -10.47 -2.62 -4.86
CA GLU A 122 -10.76 -1.25 -4.39
C GLU A 122 -12.08 -1.18 -3.61
N GLU A 123 -13.06 -1.95 -4.00
CA GLU A 123 -14.34 -2.10 -3.27
C GLU A 123 -14.14 -2.83 -1.94
N ALA A 124 -13.34 -3.90 -1.94
CA ALA A 124 -13.07 -4.69 -0.74
C ALA A 124 -12.17 -3.95 0.28
N ILE A 125 -11.30 -3.04 -0.18
CA ILE A 125 -10.37 -2.26 0.65
C ILE A 125 -10.48 -0.77 0.27
N PRO A 126 -11.59 -0.10 0.58
CA PRO A 126 -11.76 1.31 0.29
C PRO A 126 -10.76 2.17 1.08
N ALA A 127 -10.27 3.26 0.48
CA ALA A 127 -9.33 4.17 1.16
C ALA A 127 -9.91 4.74 2.47
N SER A 128 -11.22 4.97 2.52
CA SER A 128 -11.96 5.49 3.68
C SER A 128 -12.00 4.54 4.88
N THR A 129 -11.76 3.24 4.68
CA THR A 129 -11.76 2.25 5.77
C THR A 129 -10.41 2.11 6.47
N VAL A 130 -9.36 2.70 5.91
CA VAL A 130 -8.02 2.67 6.49
C VAL A 130 -7.99 3.54 7.75
N ALA A 131 -7.69 2.94 8.89
CA ALA A 131 -7.69 3.61 10.17
C ALA A 131 -6.31 4.21 10.50
N GLY A 132 -6.32 5.44 11.01
CA GLY A 132 -5.12 6.19 11.39
C GLY A 132 -4.34 6.77 10.20
N THR A 133 -3.69 7.90 10.47
CA THR A 133 -2.79 8.57 9.54
C THR A 133 -1.50 7.78 9.35
N ARG A 134 -0.80 8.01 8.24
CA ARG A 134 0.47 7.29 7.94
C ARG A 134 1.65 7.73 8.78
N TYR A 135 1.57 8.93 9.35
CA TYR A 135 2.56 9.53 10.24
C TYR A 135 1.85 10.12 11.47
N ASP A 136 2.63 10.54 12.47
CA ASP A 136 2.12 11.32 13.58
C ASP A 136 1.58 12.70 13.13
N GLU A 137 0.84 13.36 14.01
CA GLU A 137 0.19 14.63 13.71
C GLU A 137 1.16 15.73 13.26
N ARG A 138 2.35 15.80 13.87
CA ARG A 138 3.37 16.77 13.50
C ARG A 138 3.89 16.55 12.09
N GLN A 139 4.19 15.29 11.74
CA GLN A 139 4.68 14.92 10.41
C GLN A 139 3.57 15.09 9.36
N MET A 140 2.30 14.78 9.71
CA MET A 140 1.16 14.99 8.80
C MET A 140 1.00 16.46 8.42
N ARG A 141 1.19 17.40 9.37
CA ARG A 141 1.13 18.85 9.06
C ARG A 141 2.20 19.33 8.09
N MET A 142 3.27 18.57 7.88
CA MET A 142 4.34 18.88 6.93
C MET A 142 4.09 18.38 5.50
N LEU A 143 2.98 17.65 5.30
CA LEU A 143 2.65 17.04 4.01
C LEU A 143 1.62 17.90 3.26
N ASP A 144 1.98 18.38 2.07
CA ASP A 144 1.04 19.13 1.23
C ASP A 144 -0.02 18.24 0.60
N SER A 145 0.33 16.98 0.26
CA SER A 145 -0.55 16.05 -0.44
C SER A 145 -1.72 15.47 0.37
N GLU A 146 -1.81 15.80 1.66
CA GLU A 146 -2.86 15.29 2.56
C GLU A 146 -3.44 16.42 3.44
N ARG A 147 -3.27 17.67 3.03
CA ARG A 147 -4.00 18.80 3.60
C ARG A 147 -5.42 18.76 3.02
N ALA A 148 -6.41 18.64 3.93
CA ALA A 148 -7.82 18.78 3.59
C ALA A 148 -8.16 20.24 3.35
#